data_500bca0443e575d245b669e4e9c515c0
#
_entry.id   500bca0443e575d245b669e4e9c515c0
#
_cell.length_a   1.000
_cell.length_b   1.000
_cell.length_c   1.000
_cell.angle_alpha   90.00
_cell.angle_beta   90.00
_cell.angle_gamma   90.00
#
_symmetry.space_group_name_H-M   'P 1'
#
loop_
_entity.id
_entity.type
_entity.pdbx_description
1 polymer ?
#
loop_
_entity_poly.entity_id
_entity_poly.type
_entity_poly.pdbx_seq_one_letter_code
_entity_poly.pdbx_strand_id
1 'polypeptide(L)'
;MAPQPGVHPYEGIVALTEARLEEIENDLIAHLVRSERLVLYYNPNLRLYSRWNESREEFLERVVEEVRERLHPTLKELLREFQLQLEQLRQKPLPRDVPEELRAGLDVLRRRMISRVEAQLQRTVLDHPLGTALRSVEAEEDLSEASTAVEAPEELQPLAQELERLYEAAAARAQTLLREALERARECEPYAVALHPNGIRIVRRALLWVPVPE
;
A
#
# COMPACT_ATOMS: atom_id res chain seq x y z
N MET A 1 -15.65 36.25 -28.70
CA MET A 1 -14.30 36.84 -28.63
C MET A 1 -14.12 37.54 -29.98
N ALA A 2 -13.85 38.85 -30.02
CA ALA A 2 -13.62 39.56 -31.26
C ALA A 2 -12.19 39.25 -31.76
N PRO A 3 -11.94 39.23 -33.10
CA PRO A 3 -10.60 39.01 -33.65
C PRO A 3 -9.65 40.11 -33.16
N GLN A 4 -8.38 39.75 -32.94
CA GLN A 4 -7.35 40.71 -32.53
C GLN A 4 -7.14 41.76 -33.63
N PRO A 5 -6.85 43.03 -33.27
CA PRO A 5 -6.56 44.06 -34.28
C PRO A 5 -5.35 43.68 -35.15
N GLY A 6 -5.49 43.72 -36.43
CA GLY A 6 -4.44 43.38 -37.39
C GLY A 6 -4.53 41.98 -38.01
N VAL A 7 -5.49 41.15 -37.57
CA VAL A 7 -5.76 39.86 -38.17
C VAL A 7 -6.87 40.03 -39.20
N HIS A 8 -6.56 39.88 -40.51
CA HIS A 8 -7.57 39.88 -41.54
C HIS A 8 -8.43 38.61 -41.44
N PRO A 9 -9.77 38.74 -41.45
CA PRO A 9 -10.63 37.58 -41.44
C PRO A 9 -10.41 36.77 -42.72
N TYR A 10 -10.38 35.44 -42.59
CA TYR A 10 -10.30 34.55 -43.71
C TYR A 10 -11.51 34.77 -44.64
N GLU A 11 -11.28 35.16 -45.87
CA GLU A 11 -12.33 35.44 -46.87
C GLU A 11 -12.93 34.17 -47.52
N GLY A 12 -12.44 33.01 -47.17
CA GLY A 12 -12.97 31.73 -47.65
C GLY A 12 -14.24 31.35 -46.89
N ILE A 13 -15.34 31.24 -47.62
CA ILE A 13 -16.60 30.70 -47.05
C ILE A 13 -16.44 29.18 -46.94
N VAL A 14 -15.94 28.72 -45.82
CA VAL A 14 -16.13 27.32 -45.43
C VAL A 14 -17.53 27.24 -44.84
N ALA A 15 -18.50 26.78 -45.65
CA ALA A 15 -19.84 26.49 -45.16
C ALA A 15 -19.76 25.30 -44.24
N LEU A 16 -19.59 25.57 -42.91
CA LEU A 16 -19.67 24.57 -41.88
C LEU A 16 -21.15 24.20 -41.71
N THR A 17 -21.62 23.28 -42.50
CA THR A 17 -22.94 22.67 -42.35
C THR A 17 -22.91 21.66 -41.19
N GLU A 18 -24.06 21.40 -40.55
CA GLU A 18 -24.15 20.38 -39.52
C GLU A 18 -23.66 19.01 -40.00
N ALA A 19 -24.01 18.63 -41.21
CA ALA A 19 -23.54 17.39 -41.83
C ALA A 19 -22.00 17.32 -41.94
N ARG A 20 -21.36 18.45 -42.27
CA ARG A 20 -19.88 18.50 -42.30
C ARG A 20 -19.23 18.42 -40.91
N LEU A 21 -19.88 18.99 -39.92
CA LEU A 21 -19.43 18.87 -38.53
C LEU A 21 -19.54 17.44 -38.02
N GLU A 22 -20.65 16.76 -38.33
CA GLU A 22 -20.82 15.34 -37.97
C GLU A 22 -19.77 14.44 -38.68
N GLU A 23 -19.46 14.72 -39.93
CA GLU A 23 -18.39 14.00 -40.67
C GLU A 23 -17.03 14.19 -40.00
N ILE A 24 -16.68 15.43 -39.65
CA ILE A 24 -15.42 15.74 -38.94
C ILE A 24 -15.37 15.03 -37.55
N GLU A 25 -16.47 14.99 -36.84
CA GLU A 25 -16.54 14.29 -35.56
C GLU A 25 -16.34 12.79 -35.70
N ASN A 26 -16.98 12.17 -36.69
CA ASN A 26 -16.83 10.76 -36.94
C ASN A 26 -15.39 10.42 -37.35
N ASP A 27 -14.77 11.25 -38.19
CA ASP A 27 -13.37 11.10 -38.58
C ASP A 27 -12.42 11.26 -37.42
N LEU A 28 -12.68 12.23 -36.52
CA LEU A 28 -11.91 12.44 -35.28
C LEU A 28 -12.04 11.23 -34.35
N ILE A 29 -13.24 10.74 -34.10
CA ILE A 29 -13.49 9.55 -33.30
C ILE A 29 -12.76 8.34 -33.90
N ALA A 30 -12.87 8.14 -35.22
CA ALA A 30 -12.19 7.06 -35.90
C ALA A 30 -10.66 7.18 -35.85
N HIS A 31 -10.13 8.39 -35.88
CA HIS A 31 -8.71 8.67 -35.69
C HIS A 31 -8.27 8.33 -34.28
N LEU A 32 -8.96 8.84 -33.25
CA LEU A 32 -8.64 8.57 -31.84
C LEU A 32 -8.68 7.08 -31.49
N VAL A 33 -9.67 6.36 -32.01
CA VAL A 33 -9.78 4.90 -31.79
C VAL A 33 -8.59 4.15 -32.41
N ARG A 34 -8.05 4.62 -33.53
CA ARG A 34 -6.90 3.99 -34.19
C ARG A 34 -5.57 4.36 -33.61
N SER A 35 -5.37 5.65 -33.29
CA SER A 35 -4.07 6.21 -32.93
C SER A 35 -3.84 6.28 -31.40
N GLU A 36 -4.90 6.45 -30.64
CA GLU A 36 -4.77 6.70 -29.20
C GLU A 36 -5.08 5.45 -28.37
N ARG A 37 -4.45 5.37 -27.21
CA ARG A 37 -4.69 4.36 -26.18
C ARG A 37 -4.80 5.05 -24.83
N LEU A 38 -5.74 4.61 -24.04
CA LEU A 38 -5.78 5.00 -22.63
C LEU A 38 -4.77 4.13 -21.88
N VAL A 39 -3.77 4.75 -21.29
CA VAL A 39 -2.79 4.04 -20.47
C VAL A 39 -3.22 4.13 -19.02
N LEU A 40 -3.48 2.97 -18.43
CA LEU A 40 -3.73 2.78 -17.01
C LEU A 40 -2.51 2.14 -16.34
N TYR A 41 -2.42 2.19 -15.03
CA TYR A 41 -1.50 1.37 -14.26
C TYR A 41 -2.22 0.09 -13.82
N TYR A 42 -1.52 -1.02 -13.85
CA TYR A 42 -2.04 -2.33 -13.46
C TYR A 42 -1.09 -3.04 -12.52
N ASN A 43 -1.62 -3.52 -11.40
CA ASN A 43 -0.89 -4.43 -10.50
C ASN A 43 -1.39 -5.86 -10.73
N PRO A 44 -0.57 -6.77 -11.29
CA PRO A 44 -0.99 -8.11 -11.65
C PRO A 44 -1.30 -9.00 -10.44
N ASN A 45 -0.56 -8.82 -9.33
CA ASN A 45 -0.72 -9.63 -8.13
C ASN A 45 -2.04 -9.36 -7.40
N LEU A 46 -2.46 -8.11 -7.40
CA LEU A 46 -3.70 -7.69 -6.75
C LEU A 46 -4.88 -7.64 -7.72
N ARG A 47 -4.61 -7.71 -9.03
CA ARG A 47 -5.58 -7.52 -10.12
C ARG A 47 -6.28 -6.17 -10.04
N LEU A 48 -5.52 -5.13 -9.70
CA LEU A 48 -6.00 -3.77 -9.58
C LEU A 48 -5.57 -2.94 -10.78
N TYR A 49 -6.51 -2.12 -11.28
CA TYR A 49 -6.24 -1.11 -12.30
C TYR A 49 -6.32 0.29 -11.67
N SER A 50 -5.51 1.20 -12.18
CA SER A 50 -5.67 2.60 -11.85
C SER A 50 -7.03 3.11 -12.35
N ARG A 51 -7.51 4.14 -11.70
CA ARG A 51 -8.65 4.90 -12.21
C ARG A 51 -8.20 5.75 -13.40
N TRP A 52 -9.13 6.13 -14.21
CA TRP A 52 -8.92 7.17 -15.19
C TRP A 52 -8.41 8.44 -14.47
N ASN A 53 -7.35 9.03 -14.97
CA ASN A 53 -6.77 10.26 -14.41
C ASN A 53 -6.08 10.12 -13.03
N GLU A 54 -5.89 8.92 -12.54
CA GLU A 54 -5.13 8.63 -11.33
C GLU A 54 -3.64 8.65 -11.64
N SER A 55 -2.84 9.43 -10.91
CA SER A 55 -1.40 9.42 -11.03
C SER A 55 -0.83 8.07 -10.59
N ARG A 56 0.43 7.81 -10.95
CA ARG A 56 1.11 6.60 -10.50
C ARG A 56 1.24 6.55 -8.98
N GLU A 57 1.50 7.70 -8.37
CA GLU A 57 1.65 7.84 -6.93
C GLU A 57 0.33 7.55 -6.21
N GLU A 58 -0.77 8.14 -6.66
CA GLU A 58 -2.12 7.89 -6.11
C GLU A 58 -2.52 6.42 -6.28
N PHE A 59 -2.21 5.82 -7.44
CA PHE A 59 -2.45 4.40 -7.66
C PHE A 59 -1.65 3.53 -6.68
N LEU A 60 -0.36 3.81 -6.48
CA LEU A 60 0.48 3.07 -5.53
C LEU A 60 -0.01 3.22 -4.08
N GLU A 61 -0.46 4.40 -3.67
CA GLU A 61 -1.06 4.61 -2.35
C GLU A 61 -2.29 3.71 -2.14
N ARG A 62 -3.15 3.61 -3.16
CA ARG A 62 -4.32 2.74 -3.12
C ARG A 62 -3.96 1.25 -3.15
N VAL A 63 -2.92 0.88 -3.88
CA VAL A 63 -2.36 -0.49 -3.88
C VAL A 63 -1.86 -0.86 -2.48
N VAL A 64 -1.17 0.05 -1.80
CA VAL A 64 -0.69 -0.14 -0.42
C VAL A 64 -1.83 -0.39 0.55
N GLU A 65 -2.88 0.41 0.47
CA GLU A 65 -4.03 0.24 1.36
C GLU A 65 -4.73 -1.10 1.13
N GLU A 66 -4.90 -1.51 -0.12
CA GLU A 66 -5.44 -2.83 -0.45
C GLU A 66 -4.56 -3.97 0.07
N VAL A 67 -3.24 -3.85 -0.05
CA VAL A 67 -2.28 -4.81 0.53
C VAL A 67 -2.42 -4.88 2.03
N ARG A 68 -2.53 -3.74 2.69
CA ARG A 68 -2.72 -3.63 4.13
C ARG A 68 -3.98 -4.33 4.59
N GLU A 69 -5.10 -4.07 3.92
CA GLU A 69 -6.37 -4.72 4.22
C GLU A 69 -6.30 -6.25 4.06
N ARG A 70 -5.65 -6.73 3.00
CA ARG A 70 -5.48 -8.17 2.75
C ARG A 70 -4.51 -8.84 3.71
N LEU A 71 -3.47 -8.13 4.15
CA LEU A 71 -2.45 -8.65 5.06
C LEU A 71 -2.92 -8.67 6.52
N HIS A 72 -3.78 -7.74 6.90
CA HIS A 72 -4.23 -7.57 8.28
C HIS A 72 -4.80 -8.85 8.93
N PRO A 73 -5.67 -9.66 8.29
CA PRO A 73 -6.12 -10.91 8.86
C PRO A 73 -4.99 -11.91 9.09
N THR A 74 -4.02 -11.99 8.17
CA THR A 74 -2.86 -12.88 8.29
C THR A 74 -1.96 -12.49 9.46
N LEU A 75 -1.74 -11.18 9.65
CA LEU A 75 -0.98 -10.66 10.80
C LEU A 75 -1.72 -10.89 12.12
N LYS A 76 -3.04 -10.78 12.13
CA LYS A 76 -3.85 -11.10 13.32
C LYS A 76 -3.76 -12.59 13.68
N GLU A 77 -3.79 -13.48 12.69
CA GLU A 77 -3.65 -14.91 12.93
C GLU A 77 -2.26 -15.25 13.48
N LEU A 78 -1.22 -14.65 12.89
CA LEU A 78 0.15 -14.76 13.40
C LEU A 78 0.23 -14.31 14.87
N LEU A 79 -0.33 -13.15 15.21
CA LEU A 79 -0.35 -12.65 16.57
C LEU A 79 -1.06 -13.62 17.51
N ARG A 80 -2.18 -14.19 17.09
CA ARG A 80 -2.94 -15.17 17.88
C ARG A 80 -2.16 -16.44 18.14
N GLU A 81 -1.41 -16.96 17.16
CA GLU A 81 -0.53 -18.11 17.37
C GLU A 81 0.49 -17.84 18.50
N PHE A 82 1.12 -16.69 18.48
CA PHE A 82 2.10 -16.30 19.51
C PHE A 82 1.45 -16.01 20.87
N GLN A 83 0.26 -15.43 20.90
CA GLN A 83 -0.50 -15.23 22.13
C GLN A 83 -0.82 -16.56 22.83
N LEU A 84 -1.15 -17.61 22.08
CA LEU A 84 -1.36 -18.95 22.64
C LEU A 84 -0.08 -19.51 23.28
N GLN A 85 1.08 -19.28 22.65
CA GLN A 85 2.37 -19.70 23.20
C GLN A 85 2.71 -18.91 24.49
N LEU A 86 2.47 -17.60 24.50
CA LEU A 86 2.63 -16.77 25.70
C LEU A 86 1.71 -17.20 26.84
N GLU A 87 0.49 -17.64 26.53
CA GLU A 87 -0.45 -18.14 27.54
C GLU A 87 0.03 -19.48 28.13
N GLN A 88 0.62 -20.36 27.31
CA GLN A 88 1.26 -21.59 27.81
C GLN A 88 2.42 -21.28 28.77
N LEU A 89 3.24 -20.26 28.47
CA LEU A 89 4.29 -19.79 29.36
C LEU A 89 3.74 -19.19 30.66
N ARG A 90 2.58 -18.51 30.59
CA ARG A 90 1.89 -17.95 31.76
C ARG A 90 1.38 -19.05 32.71
N GLN A 91 0.99 -20.20 32.15
CA GLN A 91 0.51 -21.34 32.92
C GLN A 91 1.62 -22.26 33.46
N LYS A 92 2.84 -22.16 32.90
CA LYS A 92 3.98 -23.00 33.32
C LYS A 92 4.34 -22.73 34.79
N PRO A 93 4.40 -23.75 35.66
CA PRO A 93 4.73 -23.53 37.08
C PRO A 93 6.16 -23.01 37.22
N LEU A 94 6.40 -22.24 38.27
CA LEU A 94 7.77 -21.87 38.67
C LEU A 94 8.59 -23.11 39.03
N PRO A 95 9.94 -23.06 38.87
CA PRO A 95 10.84 -24.14 39.27
C PRO A 95 10.62 -24.54 40.73
N ARG A 96 10.80 -25.83 41.05
CA ARG A 96 10.52 -26.38 42.39
C ARG A 96 11.50 -25.87 43.44
N ASP A 97 12.67 -25.49 43.05
CA ASP A 97 13.81 -25.02 43.86
C ASP A 97 13.65 -23.57 44.34
N VAL A 98 12.62 -22.87 43.89
CA VAL A 98 12.33 -21.49 44.29
C VAL A 98 11.77 -21.51 45.75
N PRO A 99 12.38 -20.75 46.69
CA PRO A 99 11.86 -20.60 48.03
C PRO A 99 10.43 -20.05 48.04
N GLU A 100 9.58 -20.57 48.95
CA GLU A 100 8.16 -20.21 49.01
C GLU A 100 7.96 -18.69 49.20
N GLU A 101 8.87 -18.06 49.94
CA GLU A 101 8.86 -16.63 50.26
C GLU A 101 9.03 -15.74 49.00
N LEU A 102 9.77 -16.24 48.00
CA LEU A 102 10.03 -15.51 46.76
C LEU A 102 9.01 -15.80 45.63
N ARG A 103 8.26 -16.91 45.74
CA ARG A 103 7.34 -17.36 44.68
C ARG A 103 6.32 -16.32 44.27
N ALA A 104 5.68 -15.65 45.24
CA ALA A 104 4.68 -14.64 44.96
C ALA A 104 5.25 -13.44 44.17
N GLY A 105 6.47 -13.00 44.58
CA GLY A 105 7.16 -11.90 43.88
C GLY A 105 7.57 -12.28 42.47
N LEU A 106 8.15 -13.47 42.27
CA LEU A 106 8.56 -13.97 40.97
C LEU A 106 7.37 -14.21 40.05
N ASP A 107 6.22 -14.63 40.56
CA ASP A 107 4.99 -14.80 39.77
C ASP A 107 4.46 -13.46 39.22
N VAL A 108 4.54 -12.41 40.04
CA VAL A 108 4.19 -11.05 39.61
C VAL A 108 5.14 -10.55 38.51
N LEU A 109 6.45 -10.75 38.68
CA LEU A 109 7.46 -10.37 37.67
C LEU A 109 7.26 -11.15 36.37
N ARG A 110 7.05 -12.45 36.46
CA ARG A 110 6.75 -13.31 35.31
C ARG A 110 5.58 -12.78 34.50
N ARG A 111 4.45 -12.51 35.14
CA ARG A 111 3.27 -11.97 34.46
C ARG A 111 3.55 -10.63 33.82
N ARG A 112 4.30 -9.76 34.48
CA ARG A 112 4.70 -8.44 33.93
C ARG A 112 5.59 -8.60 32.69
N MET A 113 6.56 -9.51 32.69
CA MET A 113 7.42 -9.79 31.56
C MET A 113 6.61 -10.28 30.35
N ILE A 114 5.73 -11.26 30.56
CA ILE A 114 4.87 -11.80 29.49
C ILE A 114 3.96 -10.71 28.92
N SER A 115 3.30 -9.91 29.77
CA SER A 115 2.42 -8.82 29.32
C SER A 115 3.18 -7.72 28.55
N ARG A 116 4.44 -7.47 28.93
CA ARG A 116 5.30 -6.51 28.19
C ARG A 116 5.62 -7.03 26.80
N VAL A 117 6.02 -8.28 26.66
CA VAL A 117 6.31 -8.91 25.36
C VAL A 117 5.05 -8.99 24.50
N GLU A 118 3.90 -9.33 25.08
CA GLU A 118 2.62 -9.35 24.37
C GLU A 118 2.26 -7.97 23.80
N ALA A 119 2.38 -6.91 24.60
CA ALA A 119 2.12 -5.54 24.16
C ALA A 119 3.10 -5.09 23.06
N GLN A 120 4.36 -5.49 23.16
CA GLN A 120 5.38 -5.18 22.17
C GLN A 120 5.13 -5.93 20.87
N LEU A 121 4.78 -7.22 20.91
CA LEU A 121 4.38 -8.00 19.75
C LEU A 121 3.21 -7.39 19.02
N GLN A 122 2.19 -6.96 19.75
CA GLN A 122 1.02 -6.31 19.17
C GLN A 122 1.42 -5.06 18.37
N ARG A 123 2.28 -4.21 18.95
CA ARG A 123 2.79 -3.02 18.26
C ARG A 123 3.64 -3.38 17.03
N THR A 124 4.59 -4.29 17.18
CA THR A 124 5.49 -4.69 16.07
C THR A 124 4.75 -5.34 14.91
N VAL A 125 3.71 -6.15 15.18
CA VAL A 125 3.01 -6.91 14.15
C VAL A 125 1.88 -6.09 13.50
N LEU A 126 1.11 -5.30 14.28
CA LEU A 126 -0.09 -4.63 13.75
C LEU A 126 0.12 -3.16 13.38
N ASP A 127 1.01 -2.44 14.08
CA ASP A 127 1.17 -0.99 13.91
C ASP A 127 2.27 -0.62 12.91
N HIS A 128 2.71 -1.57 12.09
CA HIS A 128 3.79 -1.33 11.13
C HIS A 128 3.40 -0.35 10.02
N PRO A 129 4.21 0.69 9.76
CA PRO A 129 3.92 1.71 8.74
C PRO A 129 4.21 1.21 7.32
N LEU A 130 3.33 0.37 6.73
CA LEU A 130 3.44 -0.09 5.35
C LEU A 130 3.58 1.06 4.32
N GLY A 131 2.91 2.20 4.59
CA GLY A 131 2.91 3.35 3.68
C GLY A 131 4.25 4.07 3.56
N THR A 132 5.08 4.07 4.60
CA THR A 132 6.41 4.69 4.59
C THR A 132 7.43 3.83 3.83
N ALA A 133 7.36 2.53 3.95
CA ALA A 133 8.28 1.58 3.32
C ALA A 133 8.21 1.54 1.79
N LEU A 134 7.12 1.99 1.17
CA LEU A 134 7.00 2.09 -0.30
C LEU A 134 7.59 3.39 -0.85
N ARG A 135 7.62 4.45 -0.05
CA ARG A 135 8.17 5.76 -0.46
C ARG A 135 9.69 5.84 -0.32
N SER A 136 10.26 5.09 0.61
CA SER A 136 11.71 5.04 0.83
C SER A 136 12.29 3.74 0.29
N VAL A 137 12.96 3.82 -0.84
CA VAL A 137 13.70 2.69 -1.45
C VAL A 137 14.88 2.23 -0.57
N GLU A 138 15.20 2.96 0.50
CA GLU A 138 16.40 2.80 1.32
C GLU A 138 16.14 2.55 2.82
N ALA A 139 14.88 2.55 3.28
CA ALA A 139 14.62 2.27 4.68
C ALA A 139 14.44 0.76 4.91
N GLU A 140 15.53 0.04 4.92
CA GLU A 140 15.68 -1.11 5.81
C GLU A 140 15.76 -0.55 7.24
N GLU A 141 14.65 0.00 7.74
CA GLU A 141 14.55 0.28 9.16
C GLU A 141 14.53 -1.05 9.89
N ASP A 142 15.66 -1.35 10.48
CA ASP A 142 15.88 -2.44 11.40
C ASP A 142 14.81 -2.40 12.51
N LEU A 143 13.78 -3.24 12.37
CA LEU A 143 12.85 -3.53 13.47
C LEU A 143 13.56 -4.16 14.69
N SER A 144 14.88 -4.33 14.58
CA SER A 144 15.77 -4.95 15.55
C SER A 144 16.10 -4.09 16.77
N GLU A 145 15.79 -2.79 16.78
CA GLU A 145 16.25 -1.92 17.87
C GLU A 145 15.42 -1.97 19.17
N ALA A 146 14.37 -2.75 19.26
CA ALA A 146 13.68 -2.93 20.52
C ALA A 146 14.32 -4.07 21.32
N SER A 147 15.54 -3.84 21.83
CA SER A 147 16.15 -4.74 22.80
C SER A 147 15.18 -5.02 23.96
N THR A 148 14.70 -6.25 24.01
CA THR A 148 13.86 -6.76 25.08
C THR A 148 14.66 -7.16 26.32
N ALA A 149 15.93 -6.74 26.42
CA ALA A 149 16.79 -7.05 27.55
C ALA A 149 16.14 -6.59 28.87
N VAL A 150 15.34 -7.47 29.43
CA VAL A 150 14.79 -7.33 30.76
C VAL A 150 15.83 -7.88 31.70
N GLU A 151 16.36 -7.06 32.60
CA GLU A 151 17.13 -7.57 33.73
C GLU A 151 16.22 -8.49 34.57
N ALA A 152 16.30 -9.78 34.26
CA ALA A 152 15.50 -10.79 34.94
C ALA A 152 16.35 -11.42 36.07
N PRO A 153 15.75 -11.69 37.23
CA PRO A 153 16.38 -12.49 38.25
C PRO A 153 16.84 -13.84 37.71
N GLU A 154 17.86 -14.44 38.33
CA GLU A 154 18.47 -15.69 37.85
C GLU A 154 17.44 -16.80 37.66
N GLU A 155 16.43 -16.89 38.52
CA GLU A 155 15.36 -17.87 38.49
C GLU A 155 14.41 -17.68 37.28
N LEU A 156 14.33 -16.48 36.70
CA LEU A 156 13.51 -16.16 35.53
C LEU A 156 14.32 -16.01 34.22
N GLN A 157 15.63 -16.20 34.27
CA GLN A 157 16.50 -16.13 33.06
C GLN A 157 16.04 -17.10 31.94
N PRO A 158 15.69 -18.37 32.24
CA PRO A 158 15.21 -19.28 31.18
C PRO A 158 13.90 -18.78 30.53
N LEU A 159 13.02 -18.14 31.30
CA LEU A 159 11.80 -17.55 30.79
C LEU A 159 12.10 -16.33 29.93
N ALA A 160 13.02 -15.46 30.36
CA ALA A 160 13.44 -14.29 29.59
C ALA A 160 13.96 -14.70 28.21
N GLN A 161 14.83 -15.69 28.15
CA GLN A 161 15.36 -16.22 26.88
C GLN A 161 14.28 -16.85 26.01
N GLU A 162 13.30 -17.54 26.59
CA GLU A 162 12.20 -18.13 25.84
C GLU A 162 11.26 -17.04 25.27
N LEU A 163 10.98 -15.99 26.04
CA LEU A 163 10.21 -14.83 25.60
C LEU A 163 10.91 -14.05 24.47
N GLU A 164 12.22 -13.86 24.59
CA GLU A 164 13.04 -13.21 23.56
C GLU A 164 13.00 -13.99 22.24
N ARG A 165 13.21 -15.30 22.29
CA ARG A 165 13.13 -16.19 21.11
C ARG A 165 11.75 -16.14 20.46
N LEU A 166 10.69 -16.13 21.24
CA LEU A 166 9.32 -16.03 20.73
C LEU A 166 9.10 -14.68 20.05
N TYR A 167 9.57 -13.60 20.66
CA TYR A 167 9.46 -12.27 20.07
C TYR A 167 10.22 -12.16 18.76
N GLU A 168 11.48 -12.60 18.72
CA GLU A 168 12.31 -12.60 17.51
C GLU A 168 11.69 -13.44 16.39
N ALA A 169 11.17 -14.63 16.71
CA ALA A 169 10.52 -15.49 15.75
C ALA A 169 9.25 -14.83 15.15
N ALA A 170 8.45 -14.18 16.01
CA ALA A 170 7.25 -13.47 15.58
C ALA A 170 7.58 -12.26 14.72
N ALA A 171 8.56 -11.46 15.13
CA ALA A 171 9.02 -10.29 14.41
C ALA A 171 9.58 -10.67 13.03
N ALA A 172 10.45 -11.67 12.96
CA ALA A 172 11.01 -12.17 11.70
C ALA A 172 9.92 -12.67 10.73
N ARG A 173 8.91 -13.40 11.26
CA ARG A 173 7.81 -13.89 10.43
C ARG A 173 6.93 -12.76 9.93
N ALA A 174 6.64 -11.75 10.77
CA ALA A 174 5.91 -10.56 10.37
C ALA A 174 6.67 -9.76 9.30
N GLN A 175 7.99 -9.56 9.47
CA GLN A 175 8.85 -8.91 8.47
C GLN A 175 8.83 -9.64 7.12
N THR A 176 8.88 -10.96 7.13
CA THR A 176 8.83 -11.75 5.89
C THR A 176 7.50 -11.53 5.16
N LEU A 177 6.37 -11.59 5.88
CA LEU A 177 5.05 -11.34 5.32
C LEU A 177 4.92 -9.92 4.75
N LEU A 178 5.45 -8.92 5.47
CA LEU A 178 5.46 -7.53 5.05
C LEU A 178 6.31 -7.33 3.80
N ARG A 179 7.51 -7.91 3.75
CA ARG A 179 8.40 -7.84 2.58
C ARG A 179 7.74 -8.44 1.34
N GLU A 180 7.20 -9.65 1.45
CA GLU A 180 6.48 -10.30 0.34
C GLU A 180 5.27 -9.47 -0.13
N ALA A 181 4.55 -8.86 0.80
CA ALA A 181 3.42 -8.01 0.48
C ALA A 181 3.85 -6.73 -0.25
N LEU A 182 4.96 -6.11 0.17
CA LEU A 182 5.54 -4.93 -0.47
C LEU A 182 6.09 -5.25 -1.87
N GLU A 183 6.74 -6.38 -2.06
CA GLU A 183 7.20 -6.82 -3.38
C GLU A 183 6.03 -6.95 -4.35
N ARG A 184 4.94 -7.60 -3.92
CA ARG A 184 3.71 -7.71 -4.72
C ARG A 184 3.06 -6.34 -5.02
N ALA A 185 3.13 -5.40 -4.07
CA ALA A 185 2.60 -4.05 -4.26
C ALA A 185 3.41 -3.23 -5.28
N ARG A 186 4.73 -3.42 -5.34
CA ARG A 186 5.63 -2.68 -6.24
C ARG A 186 5.46 -3.05 -7.71
N GLU A 187 4.97 -4.23 -8.02
CA GLU A 187 4.71 -4.65 -9.40
C GLU A 187 3.58 -3.82 -9.99
N CYS A 188 3.96 -2.86 -10.83
CA CYS A 188 3.06 -1.94 -11.48
C CYS A 188 3.47 -1.78 -12.94
N GLU A 189 2.58 -2.20 -13.84
CA GLU A 189 2.79 -2.20 -15.28
C GLU A 189 1.86 -1.22 -15.98
N PRO A 190 2.30 -0.57 -17.07
CA PRO A 190 1.39 0.19 -17.91
C PRO A 190 0.47 -0.77 -18.67
N TYR A 191 -0.83 -0.53 -18.59
CA TYR A 191 -1.85 -1.29 -19.30
C TYR A 191 -2.57 -0.40 -20.32
N ALA A 192 -2.38 -0.71 -21.60
CA ALA A 192 -2.97 0.04 -22.69
C ALA A 192 -4.37 -0.47 -23.02
N VAL A 193 -5.37 0.38 -22.82
CA VAL A 193 -6.77 0.11 -23.17
C VAL A 193 -7.08 0.73 -24.51
N ALA A 194 -7.60 -0.06 -25.46
CA ALA A 194 -8.09 0.45 -26.73
C ALA A 194 -9.35 1.29 -26.52
N LEU A 195 -9.39 2.47 -27.14
CA LEU A 195 -10.58 3.29 -27.13
C LEU A 195 -11.68 2.65 -27.99
N HIS A 196 -12.92 2.75 -27.50
CA HIS A 196 -14.09 2.33 -28.27
C HIS A 196 -14.89 3.56 -28.70
N PRO A 197 -15.47 3.61 -29.91
CA PRO A 197 -16.21 4.77 -30.39
C PRO A 197 -17.28 5.25 -29.43
N ASN A 198 -18.03 4.33 -28.84
CA ASN A 198 -19.10 4.63 -27.88
C ASN A 198 -18.58 5.16 -26.51
N GLY A 199 -17.28 5.05 -26.25
CA GLY A 199 -16.63 5.60 -25.04
C GLY A 199 -16.14 7.04 -25.23
N ILE A 200 -16.21 7.59 -26.44
CA ILE A 200 -15.74 8.93 -26.77
C ILE A 200 -16.94 9.85 -26.88
N ARG A 201 -16.91 10.95 -26.12
CA ARG A 201 -17.95 11.98 -26.16
C ARG A 201 -17.32 13.34 -26.43
N ILE A 202 -17.80 14.00 -27.49
CA ILE A 202 -17.45 15.38 -27.77
C ILE A 202 -18.29 16.30 -26.89
N VAL A 203 -17.64 17.00 -25.97
CA VAL A 203 -18.32 17.86 -24.99
C VAL A 203 -18.40 19.33 -25.42
N ARG A 204 -17.57 19.74 -26.39
CA ARG A 204 -17.52 21.11 -26.86
C ARG A 204 -16.99 21.17 -28.30
N ARG A 205 -17.61 22.02 -29.11
CA ARG A 205 -17.14 22.43 -30.44
C ARG A 205 -16.72 23.90 -30.35
N ALA A 206 -15.59 24.26 -30.96
CA ALA A 206 -15.15 25.65 -31.07
C ALA A 206 -14.37 25.86 -32.36
N LEU A 207 -14.54 27.03 -32.97
CA LEU A 207 -13.69 27.49 -34.09
C LEU A 207 -12.46 28.18 -33.51
N LEU A 208 -11.28 27.71 -33.93
CA LEU A 208 -10.02 28.34 -33.60
C LEU A 208 -9.54 29.11 -34.86
N TRP A 209 -9.38 30.43 -34.71
CA TRP A 209 -8.75 31.26 -35.71
C TRP A 209 -7.24 31.26 -35.50
N VAL A 210 -6.52 30.72 -36.46
CA VAL A 210 -5.05 30.73 -36.45
C VAL A 210 -4.59 31.78 -37.45
N PRO A 211 -3.81 32.80 -37.07
CA PRO A 211 -3.23 33.74 -38.03
C PRO A 211 -2.25 32.97 -38.92
N VAL A 212 -2.39 33.15 -40.21
CA VAL A 212 -1.42 32.64 -41.22
C VAL A 212 -0.32 33.70 -41.31
N PRO A 213 0.96 33.36 -41.02
CA PRO A 213 2.06 34.29 -41.27
C PRO A 213 2.16 34.57 -42.76
N GLU A 214 2.37 35.86 -43.12
CA GLU A 214 2.65 36.30 -44.51
C GLU A 214 3.94 35.68 -45.05
#